data_cb9b77350dc2a1a4bf100da3323a70a6
#
_entry.id   cb9b77350dc2a1a4bf100da3323a70a6
#
_cell.length_a   1.000
_cell.length_b   1.000
_cell.length_c   1.000
_cell.angle_alpha   90.00
_cell.angle_beta   90.00
_cell.angle_gamma   90.00
#
_symmetry.space_group_name_H-M   'P 1'
#
loop_
_entity.id
_entity.type
_entity.pdbx_description
1 polymer ?
#
loop_
_entity_poly.entity_id
_entity_poly.type
_entity_poly.pdbx_seq_one_letter_code
_entity_poly.pdbx_strand_id
1 'polypeptide(L)'
;MSSKLSVLRKQPIFSDLDPEALDQLCRYAKHTTLKRGTTIVSKGDPGNSLIVVISGTIKISVSSPDGRSAILNLIGPGEIFGEVAVLDGKARTADATANSNCEIYVIDRRDFIPFVRSQPALAMKFIELLCTRLRWTSDQVEEVILQNLPGRLASALLRLTEKHKLAPAGRTIAITQQEISEMVGMTRESINKQLRAWAARNWVRLEHGVIVVLDVASLRELVEAGSGEDA
;
A
#
# COMPACT_ATOMS: atom_id res chain seq x y z
N MET A 1 -5.60 -14.93 26.32
CA MET A 1 -5.43 -13.60 25.70
C MET A 1 -6.28 -13.57 24.43
N SER A 2 -7.09 -12.55 24.22
CA SER A 2 -7.94 -12.43 23.04
C SER A 2 -7.07 -12.44 21.78
N SER A 3 -7.50 -13.18 20.74
CA SER A 3 -6.84 -13.23 19.41
C SER A 3 -6.59 -11.82 18.83
N LYS A 4 -7.51 -10.88 19.08
CA LYS A 4 -7.39 -9.47 18.69
C LYS A 4 -6.17 -8.77 19.29
N LEU A 5 -5.92 -8.96 20.59
CA LEU A 5 -4.82 -8.30 21.30
C LEU A 5 -3.47 -8.70 20.74
N SER A 6 -3.29 -9.99 20.44
CA SER A 6 -2.04 -10.48 19.83
C SER A 6 -1.84 -9.96 18.40
N VAL A 7 -2.92 -9.78 17.65
CA VAL A 7 -2.86 -9.26 16.27
C VAL A 7 -2.56 -7.76 16.27
N LEU A 8 -3.26 -6.95 17.07
CA LEU A 8 -3.03 -5.50 17.13
C LEU A 8 -1.65 -5.16 17.69
N ARG A 9 -1.15 -5.90 18.70
CA ARG A 9 0.20 -5.72 19.25
C ARG A 9 1.30 -5.95 18.21
N LYS A 10 1.09 -6.84 17.25
CA LYS A 10 2.04 -7.09 16.16
C LYS A 10 2.09 -5.97 15.11
N GLN A 11 1.11 -5.04 15.14
CA GLN A 11 1.10 -3.92 14.21
C GLN A 11 2.14 -2.88 14.65
N PRO A 12 3.10 -2.48 13.78
CA PRO A 12 4.17 -1.56 14.16
C PRO A 12 3.67 -0.27 14.82
N ILE A 13 2.55 0.26 14.34
CA ILE A 13 1.97 1.50 14.85
C ILE A 13 1.42 1.39 16.28
N PHE A 14 1.06 0.18 16.72
CA PHE A 14 0.48 -0.09 18.04
C PHE A 14 1.43 -0.84 18.98
N SER A 15 2.66 -1.15 18.54
CA SER A 15 3.62 -1.99 19.27
C SER A 15 4.00 -1.44 20.65
N ASP A 16 4.02 -0.11 20.76
CA ASP A 16 4.51 0.59 21.97
C ASP A 16 3.37 0.98 22.94
N LEU A 17 2.12 0.63 22.59
CA LEU A 17 1.00 0.83 23.51
C LEU A 17 1.16 -0.09 24.72
N ASP A 18 0.89 0.48 25.91
CA ASP A 18 0.78 -0.31 27.12
C ASP A 18 -0.38 -1.32 27.03
N PRO A 19 -0.39 -2.37 27.89
CA PRO A 19 -1.42 -3.42 27.82
C PRO A 19 -2.85 -2.90 27.99
N GLU A 20 -3.06 -1.87 28.80
CA GLU A 20 -4.41 -1.31 29.08
C GLU A 20 -4.91 -0.53 27.87
N ALA A 21 -4.07 0.32 27.28
CA ALA A 21 -4.38 1.07 26.08
C ALA A 21 -4.65 0.13 24.88
N LEU A 22 -3.85 -0.94 24.75
CA LEU A 22 -4.06 -1.93 23.70
C LEU A 22 -5.37 -2.69 23.89
N ASP A 23 -5.73 -3.04 25.12
CA ASP A 23 -7.01 -3.70 25.43
C ASP A 23 -8.20 -2.76 25.15
N GLN A 24 -8.07 -1.48 25.46
CA GLN A 24 -9.05 -0.46 25.08
C GLN A 24 -9.23 -0.37 23.57
N LEU A 25 -8.14 -0.34 22.79
CA LEU A 25 -8.18 -0.33 21.33
C LEU A 25 -8.86 -1.59 20.78
N CYS A 26 -8.60 -2.75 21.38
CA CYS A 26 -9.25 -4.02 21.02
C CYS A 26 -10.76 -3.99 21.17
N ARG A 27 -11.29 -3.26 22.18
CA ARG A 27 -12.75 -3.11 22.37
C ARG A 27 -13.38 -2.29 21.25
N TYR A 28 -12.67 -1.33 20.69
CA TYR A 28 -13.14 -0.49 19.58
C TYR A 28 -13.04 -1.18 18.21
N ALA A 29 -12.13 -2.14 18.08
CA ALA A 29 -11.85 -2.82 16.81
C ALA A 29 -12.94 -3.86 16.48
N LYS A 30 -13.62 -3.66 15.35
CA LYS A 30 -14.63 -4.59 14.80
C LYS A 30 -13.96 -5.44 13.72
N HIS A 31 -14.00 -6.77 13.88
CA HIS A 31 -13.48 -7.71 12.89
C HIS A 31 -14.42 -7.83 11.69
N THR A 32 -13.87 -7.81 10.49
CA THR A 32 -14.62 -7.97 9.25
C THR A 32 -13.82 -8.82 8.27
N THR A 33 -14.50 -9.75 7.62
CA THR A 33 -13.93 -10.58 6.54
C THR A 33 -14.48 -10.09 5.20
N LEU A 34 -13.61 -9.97 4.20
CA LEU A 34 -13.92 -9.43 2.90
C LEU A 34 -13.52 -10.42 1.80
N LYS A 35 -14.38 -10.60 0.82
CA LYS A 35 -14.04 -11.33 -0.41
C LYS A 35 -13.29 -10.42 -1.38
N ARG A 36 -12.44 -11.00 -2.21
CA ARG A 36 -11.79 -10.28 -3.32
C ARG A 36 -12.82 -9.50 -4.14
N GLY A 37 -12.48 -8.26 -4.48
CA GLY A 37 -13.33 -7.34 -5.23
C GLY A 37 -14.32 -6.53 -4.39
N THR A 38 -14.40 -6.77 -3.06
CA THR A 38 -15.29 -5.98 -2.18
C THR A 38 -14.75 -4.57 -2.05
N THR A 39 -15.55 -3.56 -2.37
CA THR A 39 -15.28 -2.15 -2.07
C THR A 39 -15.49 -1.90 -0.59
N ILE A 40 -14.47 -1.32 0.07
CA ILE A 40 -14.46 -1.04 1.50
C ILE A 40 -14.91 0.40 1.77
N VAL A 41 -14.34 1.33 1.01
CA VAL A 41 -14.70 2.76 1.00
C VAL A 41 -14.50 3.29 -0.41
N SER A 42 -15.28 4.31 -0.77
CA SER A 42 -15.15 5.03 -2.04
C SER A 42 -14.60 6.44 -1.81
N LYS A 43 -13.86 6.98 -2.79
CA LYS A 43 -13.42 8.37 -2.79
C LYS A 43 -14.62 9.30 -2.63
N GLY A 44 -14.52 10.24 -1.69
CA GLY A 44 -15.61 11.16 -1.36
C GLY A 44 -16.52 10.69 -0.21
N ASP A 45 -16.49 9.41 0.18
CA ASP A 45 -17.23 8.92 1.34
C ASP A 45 -16.77 9.61 2.64
N PRO A 46 -17.63 9.69 3.66
CA PRO A 46 -17.26 10.22 4.98
C PRO A 46 -16.08 9.44 5.60
N GLY A 47 -15.09 10.15 6.15
CA GLY A 47 -13.89 9.60 6.77
C GLY A 47 -14.11 9.06 8.19
N ASN A 48 -15.03 8.13 8.38
CA ASN A 48 -15.55 7.73 9.70
C ASN A 48 -14.83 6.54 10.34
N SER A 49 -13.83 5.94 9.71
CA SER A 49 -13.13 4.76 10.25
C SER A 49 -11.67 4.67 9.84
N LEU A 50 -10.85 4.17 10.77
CA LEU A 50 -9.50 3.66 10.52
C LEU A 50 -9.60 2.16 10.24
N ILE A 51 -8.85 1.68 9.27
CA ILE A 51 -8.82 0.26 8.91
C ILE A 51 -7.42 -0.31 9.14
N VAL A 52 -7.34 -1.47 9.79
CA VAL A 52 -6.13 -2.25 10.04
C VAL A 52 -6.21 -3.54 9.26
N VAL A 53 -5.23 -3.83 8.41
CA VAL A 53 -5.19 -5.07 7.61
C VAL A 53 -4.56 -6.18 8.43
N ILE A 54 -5.28 -7.30 8.58
CA ILE A 54 -4.83 -8.48 9.31
C ILE A 54 -4.25 -9.52 8.34
N SER A 55 -4.99 -9.78 7.26
CA SER A 55 -4.57 -10.69 6.19
C SER A 55 -5.09 -10.23 4.85
N GLY A 56 -4.45 -10.67 3.78
CA GLY A 56 -4.78 -10.27 2.42
C GLY A 56 -4.15 -8.95 2.01
N THR A 57 -4.57 -8.43 0.86
CA THR A 57 -4.06 -7.18 0.27
C THR A 57 -5.23 -6.28 -0.13
N ILE A 58 -5.15 -5.00 0.16
CA ILE A 58 -6.13 -3.99 -0.20
C ILE A 58 -5.50 -3.03 -1.20
N LYS A 59 -6.20 -2.80 -2.31
CA LYS A 59 -5.83 -1.85 -3.35
C LYS A 59 -6.40 -0.48 -3.02
N ILE A 60 -5.53 0.53 -2.94
CA ILE A 60 -5.90 1.95 -2.86
C ILE A 60 -5.77 2.55 -4.25
N SER A 61 -6.85 3.09 -4.80
CA SER A 61 -6.89 3.57 -6.18
C SER A 61 -7.73 4.83 -6.33
N VAL A 62 -7.50 5.54 -7.43
CA VAL A 62 -8.36 6.63 -7.88
C VAL A 62 -8.80 6.34 -9.31
N SER A 63 -10.03 6.72 -9.63
CA SER A 63 -10.57 6.57 -10.98
C SER A 63 -10.92 7.94 -11.53
N SER A 64 -10.61 8.16 -12.81
CA SER A 64 -11.02 9.35 -13.54
C SER A 64 -12.41 9.15 -14.15
N PRO A 65 -13.15 10.23 -14.51
CA PRO A 65 -14.47 10.14 -15.10
C PRO A 65 -14.52 9.37 -16.43
N ASP A 66 -13.41 9.32 -17.17
CA ASP A 66 -13.26 8.57 -18.43
C ASP A 66 -12.91 7.08 -18.21
N GLY A 67 -12.98 6.60 -16.96
CA GLY A 67 -12.82 5.18 -16.60
C GLY A 67 -11.38 4.70 -16.46
N ARG A 68 -10.38 5.58 -16.57
CA ARG A 68 -8.99 5.21 -16.23
C ARG A 68 -8.83 5.08 -14.72
N SER A 69 -8.09 4.08 -14.30
CA SER A 69 -7.77 3.83 -12.90
C SER A 69 -6.27 3.94 -12.67
N ALA A 70 -5.89 4.53 -11.54
CA ALA A 70 -4.51 4.55 -11.06
C ALA A 70 -4.44 3.93 -9.66
N ILE A 71 -3.54 2.97 -9.49
CA ILE A 71 -3.25 2.37 -8.18
C ILE A 71 -2.24 3.25 -7.47
N LEU A 72 -2.67 3.83 -6.35
CA LEU A 72 -1.82 4.66 -5.51
C LEU A 72 -0.96 3.80 -4.58
N ASN A 73 -1.53 2.73 -3.99
CA ASN A 73 -0.83 1.84 -3.07
C ASN A 73 -1.51 0.48 -2.97
N LEU A 74 -0.73 -0.53 -2.54
CA LEU A 74 -1.20 -1.83 -2.09
C LEU A 74 -0.90 -1.95 -0.59
N ILE A 75 -1.93 -2.12 0.22
CA ILE A 75 -1.85 -2.21 1.67
C ILE A 75 -1.91 -3.67 2.08
N GLY A 76 -0.87 -4.15 2.76
CA GLY A 76 -0.73 -5.53 3.20
C GLY A 76 -0.97 -5.72 4.70
N PRO A 77 -0.78 -6.96 5.19
CA PRO A 77 -0.90 -7.28 6.61
C PRO A 77 0.07 -6.44 7.45
N GLY A 78 -0.43 -5.90 8.55
CA GLY A 78 0.36 -5.04 9.43
C GLY A 78 0.27 -3.55 9.09
N GLU A 79 -0.36 -3.19 8.00
CA GLU A 79 -0.53 -1.81 7.59
C GLU A 79 -1.93 -1.31 7.94
N ILE A 80 -2.06 0.01 7.98
CA ILE A 80 -3.33 0.70 8.20
C ILE A 80 -3.64 1.62 7.02
N PHE A 81 -4.93 1.96 6.85
CA PHE A 81 -5.34 3.01 5.90
C PHE A 81 -6.60 3.74 6.39
N GLY A 82 -6.92 4.85 5.72
CA GLY A 82 -8.05 5.71 6.06
C GLY A 82 -7.74 6.70 7.17
N GLU A 83 -6.49 6.76 7.64
CA GLU A 83 -6.01 7.66 8.70
C GLU A 83 -6.14 9.14 8.32
N VAL A 84 -5.92 9.51 7.06
CA VAL A 84 -6.01 10.92 6.62
C VAL A 84 -7.40 11.46 6.94
N ALA A 85 -8.44 10.82 6.40
CA ALA A 85 -9.82 11.25 6.59
C ALA A 85 -10.31 11.11 8.04
N VAL A 86 -9.79 10.12 8.79
CA VAL A 86 -10.11 9.97 10.22
C VAL A 86 -9.50 11.10 11.04
N LEU A 87 -8.28 11.49 10.77
CA LEU A 87 -7.56 12.52 11.54
C LEU A 87 -8.09 13.91 11.22
N ASP A 88 -8.24 14.27 9.93
CA ASP A 88 -8.68 15.62 9.54
C ASP A 88 -10.21 15.80 9.47
N GLY A 89 -10.96 14.69 9.52
CA GLY A 89 -12.44 14.71 9.50
C GLY A 89 -13.05 15.00 8.13
N LYS A 90 -12.25 14.94 7.06
CA LYS A 90 -12.70 15.16 5.69
C LYS A 90 -13.11 13.86 5.00
N ALA A 91 -13.53 13.97 3.76
CA ALA A 91 -13.89 12.83 2.91
C ALA A 91 -12.68 11.95 2.55
N ARG A 92 -12.94 10.69 2.18
CA ARG A 92 -11.94 9.75 1.68
C ARG A 92 -11.24 10.31 0.44
N THR A 93 -9.94 10.19 0.39
CA THR A 93 -9.10 10.70 -0.72
C THR A 93 -8.99 9.72 -1.89
N ALA A 94 -9.32 8.45 -1.67
CA ALA A 94 -9.21 7.36 -2.64
C ALA A 94 -10.22 6.25 -2.36
N ASP A 95 -10.42 5.38 -3.36
CA ASP A 95 -11.13 4.13 -3.22
C ASP A 95 -10.24 3.09 -2.52
N ALA A 96 -10.85 2.20 -1.75
CA ALA A 96 -10.18 1.03 -1.18
C ALA A 96 -10.97 -0.23 -1.53
N THR A 97 -10.34 -1.19 -2.20
CA THR A 97 -10.95 -2.44 -2.64
C THR A 97 -10.10 -3.63 -2.21
N ALA A 98 -10.73 -4.70 -1.74
CA ALA A 98 -10.05 -5.94 -1.39
C ALA A 98 -9.46 -6.59 -2.66
N ASN A 99 -8.12 -6.63 -2.76
CA ASN A 99 -7.41 -7.21 -3.90
C ASN A 99 -7.27 -8.74 -3.80
N SER A 100 -7.40 -9.28 -2.60
CA SER A 100 -7.54 -10.70 -2.28
C SER A 100 -8.65 -10.90 -1.24
N ASN A 101 -8.90 -12.11 -0.78
CA ASN A 101 -9.68 -12.31 0.45
C ASN A 101 -8.91 -11.69 1.61
N CYS A 102 -9.58 -10.87 2.41
CA CYS A 102 -8.96 -10.08 3.47
C CYS A 102 -9.69 -10.26 4.81
N GLU A 103 -8.92 -10.14 5.87
CA GLU A 103 -9.43 -9.87 7.21
C GLU A 103 -8.94 -8.50 7.66
N ILE A 104 -9.83 -7.70 8.22
CA ILE A 104 -9.54 -6.35 8.68
C ILE A 104 -10.13 -6.10 10.06
N TYR A 105 -9.54 -5.15 10.79
CA TYR A 105 -10.22 -4.46 11.88
C TYR A 105 -10.63 -3.06 11.44
N VAL A 106 -11.86 -2.69 11.79
CA VAL A 106 -12.43 -1.36 11.57
C VAL A 106 -12.58 -0.68 12.92
N ILE A 107 -12.03 0.53 13.08
CA ILE A 107 -12.12 1.33 14.29
C ILE A 107 -12.82 2.63 13.94
N ASP A 108 -13.97 2.89 14.55
CA ASP A 108 -14.77 4.10 14.30
C ASP A 108 -14.01 5.35 14.75
N ARG A 109 -14.10 6.44 13.98
CA ARG A 109 -13.47 7.74 14.26
C ARG A 109 -13.86 8.29 15.65
N ARG A 110 -15.14 8.11 16.04
CA ARG A 110 -15.66 8.57 17.33
C ARG A 110 -14.93 7.94 18.52
N ASP A 111 -14.46 6.71 18.39
CA ASP A 111 -13.73 5.97 19.43
C ASP A 111 -12.21 6.23 19.28
N PHE A 112 -11.73 6.30 18.05
CA PHE A 112 -10.31 6.45 17.75
C PHE A 112 -9.74 7.83 18.10
N ILE A 113 -10.44 8.93 17.80
CA ILE A 113 -9.90 10.29 18.03
C ILE A 113 -9.71 10.59 19.52
N PRO A 114 -10.68 10.31 20.43
CA PRO A 114 -10.44 10.47 21.86
C PRO A 114 -9.30 9.58 22.36
N PHE A 115 -9.19 8.34 21.84
CA PHE A 115 -8.13 7.42 22.19
C PHE A 115 -6.75 7.96 21.81
N VAL A 116 -6.54 8.42 20.57
CA VAL A 116 -5.26 9.01 20.15
C VAL A 116 -4.90 10.24 20.98
N ARG A 117 -5.88 11.08 21.31
CA ARG A 117 -5.64 12.27 22.15
C ARG A 117 -5.16 11.92 23.55
N SER A 118 -5.56 10.78 24.10
CA SER A 118 -5.08 10.29 25.40
C SER A 118 -3.74 9.55 25.32
N GLN A 119 -3.21 9.33 24.12
CA GLN A 119 -1.99 8.55 23.86
C GLN A 119 -0.98 9.39 23.02
N PRO A 120 -0.23 10.33 23.60
CA PRO A 120 0.68 11.21 22.86
C PRO A 120 1.74 10.45 22.04
N ALA A 121 2.26 9.35 22.58
CA ALA A 121 3.23 8.51 21.86
C ALA A 121 2.62 7.91 20.56
N LEU A 122 1.36 7.47 20.61
CA LEU A 122 0.64 6.99 19.42
C LEU A 122 0.41 8.12 18.41
N ALA A 123 0.07 9.32 18.87
CA ALA A 123 -0.09 10.49 18.00
C ALA A 123 1.21 10.79 17.23
N MET A 124 2.38 10.71 17.90
CA MET A 124 3.69 10.87 17.24
C MET A 124 3.93 9.78 16.17
N LYS A 125 3.57 8.53 16.43
CA LYS A 125 3.66 7.46 15.43
C LYS A 125 2.76 7.70 14.21
N PHE A 126 1.58 8.30 14.40
CA PHE A 126 0.74 8.71 13.25
C PHE A 126 1.38 9.85 12.46
N ILE A 127 2.04 10.80 13.11
CA ILE A 127 2.80 11.86 12.43
C ILE A 127 3.94 11.26 11.61
N GLU A 128 4.72 10.33 12.19
CA GLU A 128 5.80 9.63 11.48
C GLU A 128 5.28 8.83 10.27
N LEU A 129 4.14 8.15 10.42
CA LEU A 129 3.47 7.46 9.32
C LEU A 129 3.08 8.42 8.20
N LEU A 130 2.49 9.57 8.56
CA LEU A 130 2.09 10.59 7.56
C LEU A 130 3.31 11.21 6.88
N CYS A 131 4.39 11.48 7.60
CA CYS A 131 5.66 11.93 7.03
C CYS A 131 6.22 10.90 6.03
N THR A 132 6.19 9.63 6.39
CA THR A 132 6.63 8.53 5.50
C THR A 132 5.77 8.48 4.23
N ARG A 133 4.45 8.61 4.37
CA ARG A 133 3.54 8.63 3.22
C ARG A 133 3.72 9.87 2.34
N LEU A 134 4.00 11.02 2.94
CA LEU A 134 4.28 12.25 2.20
C LEU A 134 5.56 12.12 1.37
N ARG A 135 6.66 11.63 1.97
CA ARG A 135 7.91 11.36 1.22
C ARG A 135 7.66 10.41 0.07
N TRP A 136 7.00 9.29 0.34
CA TRP A 136 6.68 8.31 -0.69
C TRP A 136 5.82 8.91 -1.83
N THR A 137 4.86 9.79 -1.51
CA THR A 137 4.06 10.47 -2.53
C THR A 137 4.93 11.46 -3.32
N SER A 138 5.86 12.17 -2.66
CA SER A 138 6.81 13.06 -3.34
C SER A 138 7.70 12.29 -4.31
N ASP A 139 8.24 11.14 -3.89
CA ASP A 139 9.05 10.27 -4.75
C ASP A 139 8.26 9.78 -5.97
N GLN A 140 6.98 9.42 -5.80
CA GLN A 140 6.12 9.03 -6.93
C GLN A 140 5.86 10.19 -7.91
N VAL A 141 5.69 11.41 -7.41
CA VAL A 141 5.54 12.59 -8.26
C VAL A 141 6.82 12.85 -9.04
N GLU A 142 7.97 12.77 -8.39
CA GLU A 142 9.29 12.90 -9.02
C GLU A 142 9.48 11.84 -10.12
N GLU A 143 9.17 10.56 -9.83
CA GLU A 143 9.24 9.48 -10.82
C GLU A 143 8.37 9.75 -12.05
N VAL A 144 7.16 10.27 -11.88
CA VAL A 144 6.25 10.57 -12.99
C VAL A 144 6.79 11.72 -13.85
N ILE A 145 7.46 12.69 -13.26
CA ILE A 145 7.96 13.89 -13.93
C ILE A 145 9.32 13.61 -14.61
N LEU A 146 10.24 12.92 -13.93
CA LEU A 146 11.64 12.84 -14.33
C LEU A 146 12.05 11.50 -14.93
N GLN A 147 11.28 10.42 -14.72
CA GLN A 147 11.68 9.09 -15.19
C GLN A 147 10.94 8.67 -16.46
N ASN A 148 11.67 8.00 -17.35
CA ASN A 148 11.10 7.29 -18.50
C ASN A 148 10.36 5.99 -18.07
N LEU A 149 9.67 5.32 -19.01
CA LEU A 149 8.90 4.09 -18.73
C LEU A 149 9.74 2.98 -18.06
N PRO A 150 10.93 2.60 -18.54
CA PRO A 150 11.75 1.59 -17.89
C PRO A 150 12.09 1.93 -16.44
N GLY A 151 12.50 3.17 -16.17
CA GLY A 151 12.82 3.65 -14.82
C GLY A 151 11.62 3.55 -13.88
N ARG A 152 10.45 4.07 -14.28
CA ARG A 152 9.20 4.01 -13.50
C ARG A 152 8.76 2.57 -13.20
N LEU A 153 8.86 1.67 -14.17
CA LEU A 153 8.52 0.26 -13.97
C LEU A 153 9.53 -0.41 -13.03
N ALA A 154 10.83 -0.12 -13.16
CA ALA A 154 11.87 -0.62 -12.27
C ALA A 154 11.64 -0.15 -10.82
N SER A 155 11.39 1.15 -10.61
CA SER A 155 11.05 1.73 -9.30
C SER A 155 9.85 1.03 -8.66
N ALA A 156 8.77 0.83 -9.43
CA ALA A 156 7.57 0.15 -8.92
C ALA A 156 7.86 -1.29 -8.48
N LEU A 157 8.61 -2.08 -9.28
CA LEU A 157 8.99 -3.45 -8.91
C LEU A 157 9.92 -3.50 -7.70
N LEU A 158 10.88 -2.59 -7.60
CA LEU A 158 11.79 -2.51 -6.46
C LEU A 158 11.04 -2.20 -5.17
N ARG A 159 10.13 -1.22 -5.18
CA ARG A 159 9.26 -0.89 -4.03
C ARG A 159 8.42 -2.07 -3.58
N LEU A 160 7.78 -2.77 -4.53
CA LEU A 160 6.97 -3.95 -4.21
C LEU A 160 7.83 -5.07 -3.63
N THR A 161 9.04 -5.28 -4.15
CA THR A 161 9.99 -6.26 -3.61
C THR A 161 10.40 -5.91 -2.18
N GLU A 162 10.65 -4.64 -1.88
CA GLU A 162 11.01 -4.20 -0.52
C GLU A 162 9.87 -4.37 0.48
N LYS A 163 8.64 -4.08 0.08
CA LYS A 163 7.44 -4.31 0.89
C LYS A 163 7.22 -5.79 1.23
N HIS A 164 7.61 -6.70 0.33
CA HIS A 164 7.44 -8.13 0.48
C HIS A 164 8.67 -8.87 1.04
N LYS A 165 9.71 -8.16 1.52
CA LYS A 165 10.93 -8.76 2.13
C LYS A 165 10.65 -9.74 3.27
N LEU A 166 9.48 -9.69 3.88
CA LEU A 166 9.04 -10.60 4.94
C LEU A 166 8.40 -11.90 4.43
N ALA A 167 8.19 -12.05 3.12
CA ALA A 167 7.67 -13.28 2.54
C ALA A 167 8.81 -14.30 2.31
N PRO A 168 8.59 -15.63 2.55
CA PRO A 168 9.62 -16.66 2.37
C PRO A 168 10.24 -16.71 0.96
N ALA A 169 9.57 -16.17 -0.05
CA ALA A 169 10.01 -16.10 -1.44
C ALA A 169 10.64 -14.75 -1.85
N GLY A 170 10.94 -13.87 -0.91
CA GLY A 170 11.72 -12.61 -0.92
C GLY A 170 11.58 -11.64 -2.09
N ARG A 171 11.50 -12.10 -3.32
CA ARG A 171 11.47 -11.28 -4.54
C ARG A 171 10.27 -11.55 -5.44
N THR A 172 9.29 -12.26 -4.90
CA THR A 172 8.08 -12.67 -5.63
C THR A 172 6.96 -11.67 -5.37
N ILE A 173 6.45 -11.05 -6.41
CA ILE A 173 5.42 -10.01 -6.36
C ILE A 173 4.15 -10.59 -6.98
N ALA A 174 3.12 -10.83 -6.17
CA ALA A 174 1.80 -11.23 -6.64
C ALA A 174 1.05 -9.99 -7.15
N ILE A 175 1.25 -9.67 -8.44
CA ILE A 175 0.63 -8.53 -9.12
C ILE A 175 0.37 -8.90 -10.58
N THR A 176 -0.78 -8.50 -11.08
CA THR A 176 -1.12 -8.68 -12.49
C THR A 176 -0.50 -7.58 -13.35
N GLN A 177 -0.33 -7.86 -14.64
CA GLN A 177 0.16 -6.86 -15.60
C GLN A 177 -0.79 -5.66 -15.72
N GLN A 178 -2.07 -5.84 -15.48
CA GLN A 178 -3.05 -4.75 -15.42
C GLN A 178 -2.80 -3.87 -14.19
N GLU A 179 -2.64 -4.46 -13.01
CA GLU A 179 -2.39 -3.71 -11.79
C GLU A 179 -1.09 -2.92 -11.85
N ILE A 180 0.00 -3.50 -12.40
CA ILE A 180 1.24 -2.76 -12.53
C ILE A 180 1.15 -1.65 -13.58
N SER A 181 0.35 -1.83 -14.65
CA SER A 181 0.10 -0.78 -15.63
C SER A 181 -0.65 0.42 -15.00
N GLU A 182 -1.64 0.14 -14.16
CA GLU A 182 -2.36 1.16 -13.39
C GLU A 182 -1.47 1.85 -12.33
N MET A 183 -0.50 1.14 -11.75
CA MET A 183 0.44 1.69 -10.78
C MET A 183 1.50 2.59 -11.42
N VAL A 184 2.00 2.19 -12.59
CA VAL A 184 3.03 2.95 -13.34
C VAL A 184 2.42 4.07 -14.19
N GLY A 185 1.09 4.01 -14.45
CA GLY A 185 0.37 4.96 -15.28
C GLY A 185 0.69 4.80 -16.77
N MET A 186 0.85 3.56 -17.24
CA MET A 186 1.20 3.21 -18.61
C MET A 186 0.23 2.18 -19.20
N THR A 187 0.27 1.98 -20.52
CA THR A 187 -0.59 0.95 -21.14
C THR A 187 -0.08 -0.45 -20.78
N ARG A 188 -1.01 -1.40 -20.63
CA ARG A 188 -0.68 -2.81 -20.40
C ARG A 188 0.26 -3.38 -21.48
N GLU A 189 0.08 -2.93 -22.72
CA GLU A 189 0.91 -3.35 -23.85
C GLU A 189 2.38 -2.92 -23.68
N SER A 190 2.61 -1.63 -23.32
CA SER A 190 3.93 -1.09 -23.04
C SER A 190 4.62 -1.83 -21.88
N ILE A 191 3.89 -2.07 -20.79
CA ILE A 191 4.40 -2.84 -19.65
C ILE A 191 4.78 -4.27 -20.07
N ASN A 192 3.92 -4.96 -20.83
CA ASN A 192 4.20 -6.30 -21.33
C ASN A 192 5.45 -6.36 -22.20
N LYS A 193 5.61 -5.42 -23.12
CA LYS A 193 6.79 -5.33 -23.99
C LYS A 193 8.06 -5.20 -23.14
N GLN A 194 8.04 -4.29 -22.16
CA GLN A 194 9.19 -4.05 -21.28
C GLN A 194 9.51 -5.25 -20.40
N LEU A 195 8.50 -5.86 -19.76
CA LEU A 195 8.70 -7.05 -18.92
C LEU A 195 9.25 -8.24 -19.71
N ARG A 196 8.79 -8.46 -20.95
CA ARG A 196 9.35 -9.52 -21.84
C ARG A 196 10.81 -9.24 -22.20
N ALA A 197 11.18 -7.97 -22.48
CA ALA A 197 12.55 -7.61 -22.74
C ALA A 197 13.46 -7.87 -21.53
N TRP A 198 12.97 -7.59 -20.32
CA TRP A 198 13.69 -7.90 -19.07
C TRP A 198 13.74 -9.39 -18.76
N ALA A 199 12.68 -10.14 -19.08
CA ALA A 199 12.69 -11.61 -18.94
C ALA A 199 13.73 -12.27 -19.87
N ALA A 200 13.88 -11.78 -21.11
CA ALA A 200 14.90 -12.26 -22.03
C ALA A 200 16.33 -12.00 -21.54
N ARG A 201 16.53 -10.98 -20.68
CA ARG A 201 17.81 -10.64 -20.01
C ARG A 201 17.99 -11.32 -18.65
N ASN A 202 17.04 -12.18 -18.23
CA ASN A 202 16.99 -12.79 -16.89
C ASN A 202 16.95 -11.79 -15.73
N TRP A 203 16.44 -10.58 -15.93
CA TRP A 203 16.23 -9.60 -14.85
C TRP A 203 14.97 -9.87 -14.05
N VAL A 204 13.93 -10.39 -14.73
CA VAL A 204 12.68 -10.83 -14.11
C VAL A 204 12.26 -12.18 -14.67
N ARG A 205 11.43 -12.93 -13.91
CA ARG A 205 10.72 -14.10 -14.39
C ARG A 205 9.22 -13.84 -14.27
N LEU A 206 8.50 -14.14 -15.34
CA LEU A 206 7.06 -13.93 -15.43
C LEU A 206 6.35 -15.27 -15.22
N GLU A 207 5.51 -15.34 -14.23
CA GLU A 207 4.64 -16.48 -13.93
C GLU A 207 3.18 -16.02 -13.95
N HIS A 208 2.21 -16.95 -13.86
CA HIS A 208 0.78 -16.58 -13.90
C HIS A 208 0.41 -15.66 -12.70
N GLY A 209 0.21 -14.37 -12.98
CA GLY A 209 -0.15 -13.37 -11.97
C GLY A 209 0.96 -13.03 -10.97
N VAL A 210 2.21 -13.38 -11.28
CA VAL A 210 3.37 -13.19 -10.41
C VAL A 210 4.55 -12.69 -11.23
N ILE A 211 5.28 -11.71 -10.69
CA ILE A 211 6.56 -11.25 -11.21
C ILE A 211 7.63 -11.57 -10.16
N VAL A 212 8.67 -12.30 -10.58
CA VAL A 212 9.82 -12.59 -9.73
C VAL A 212 10.98 -11.72 -10.18
N VAL A 213 11.49 -10.86 -9.31
CA VAL A 213 12.69 -10.05 -9.59
C VAL A 213 13.92 -10.91 -9.35
N LEU A 214 14.73 -11.12 -10.39
CA LEU A 214 15.94 -11.93 -10.36
C LEU A 214 17.18 -11.04 -10.15
N ASP A 215 17.25 -9.90 -10.85
CA ASP A 215 18.37 -8.96 -10.82
C ASP A 215 17.94 -7.59 -10.33
N VAL A 216 18.18 -7.34 -9.04
CA VAL A 216 17.89 -6.05 -8.38
C VAL A 216 18.87 -4.95 -8.81
N ALA A 217 20.13 -5.33 -9.09
CA ALA A 217 21.17 -4.37 -9.44
C ALA A 217 20.86 -3.70 -10.78
N SER A 218 20.58 -4.49 -11.82
CA SER A 218 20.20 -3.97 -13.14
C SER A 218 18.95 -3.09 -13.10
N LEU A 219 17.96 -3.42 -12.23
CA LEU A 219 16.78 -2.56 -12.08
C LEU A 219 17.12 -1.22 -11.37
N ARG A 220 18.06 -1.21 -10.42
CA ARG A 220 18.52 0.03 -9.76
C ARG A 220 19.28 0.94 -10.73
N GLU A 221 20.17 0.37 -11.54
CA GLU A 221 20.87 1.12 -12.59
C GLU A 221 19.91 1.81 -13.55
N LEU A 222 18.78 1.18 -13.90
CA LEU A 222 17.76 1.81 -14.75
C LEU A 222 17.07 3.00 -14.06
N VAL A 223 16.85 2.92 -12.75
CA VAL A 223 16.25 4.02 -11.98
C VAL A 223 17.21 5.21 -11.96
N GLU A 224 18.51 4.96 -11.75
CA GLU A 224 19.55 5.98 -11.72
C GLU A 224 19.75 6.61 -13.10
N ALA A 225 19.81 5.81 -14.17
CA ALA A 225 19.96 6.28 -15.54
C ALA A 225 18.73 7.05 -16.05
N GLY A 226 17.52 6.62 -15.67
CA GLY A 226 16.27 7.27 -16.08
C GLY A 226 16.09 8.68 -15.54
N SER A 227 16.88 9.10 -14.56
CA SER A 227 16.92 10.45 -14.01
C SER A 227 17.93 11.37 -14.71
N GLY A 228 18.68 10.89 -15.71
CA GLY A 228 19.84 11.57 -16.30
C GLY A 228 19.82 11.84 -17.80
N GLU A 229 18.85 11.36 -18.57
CA GLU A 229 18.81 11.55 -20.02
C GLU A 229 17.66 12.47 -20.47
N ASP A 230 17.77 13.76 -20.18
CA ASP A 230 17.18 14.87 -20.95
C ASP A 230 17.82 16.18 -20.44
N ALA A 231 19.12 16.39 -20.77
CA ALA A 231 19.78 17.67 -20.64
C ALA A 231 20.42 18.05 -22.00
#